data_49569d97ca2c8e410234a3a864f60392
#
_entry.id   49569d97ca2c8e410234a3a864f60392
#
_cell.length_a   1.000
_cell.length_b   1.000
_cell.length_c   1.000
_cell.angle_alpha   90.00
_cell.angle_beta   90.00
_cell.angle_gamma   90.00
#
_symmetry.space_group_name_H-M   'P 1'
#
loop_
_entity.id
_entity.type
_entity.pdbx_description
1 polymer ?
#
loop_
_entity_poly.entity_id
_entity_poly.type
_entity_poly.pdbx_seq_one_letter_code
_entity_poly.pdbx_strand_id
1 'polypeptide(L)'
;MITDMAETVELLDRSFPNGFRHDARYLDWLYRDSGPAAAKVVAVMRAGRKIGQMVFLPRDMEIAGETRRYGLVVDFFILPEHRSGPLTIRLCRQAVEMVTGAGLDGIFGVPNAVSMGITPRLLKPKKIRRLEVRAGLAGPRRDRGVGRGGCGLSGAGLRG
;
A
#
# COMPACT_ATOMS: atom_id res chain seq x y z
N MET A 1 14.98 13.31 4.85
CA MET A 1 14.77 14.36 3.84
C MET A 1 13.46 14.04 3.15
N ILE A 2 12.43 14.86 3.38
CA ILE A 2 11.12 14.61 2.76
C ILE A 2 11.24 15.06 1.33
N THR A 3 10.99 14.12 0.44
CA THR A 3 11.03 14.25 -1.01
C THR A 3 10.05 15.34 -1.45
N ASP A 4 10.42 16.16 -2.40
CA ASP A 4 9.50 17.05 -3.09
C ASP A 4 8.35 16.21 -3.70
N MET A 5 7.12 16.48 -3.24
CA MET A 5 5.94 15.69 -3.67
C MET A 5 5.59 15.99 -5.11
N ALA A 6 5.83 17.20 -5.60
CA ALA A 6 5.59 17.53 -7.00
C ALA A 6 6.54 16.78 -7.93
N GLU A 7 7.84 16.72 -7.59
CA GLU A 7 8.82 15.88 -8.30
C GLU A 7 8.40 14.41 -8.26
N THR A 8 7.92 13.94 -7.11
CA THR A 8 7.51 12.54 -6.95
C THR A 8 6.32 12.19 -7.82
N VAL A 9 5.31 13.07 -7.91
CA VAL A 9 4.15 12.91 -8.82
C VAL A 9 4.62 12.78 -10.26
N GLU A 10 5.46 13.70 -10.73
CA GLU A 10 5.99 13.66 -12.11
C GLU A 10 6.70 12.33 -12.41
N LEU A 11 7.54 11.87 -11.48
CA LEU A 11 8.29 10.63 -11.67
C LEU A 11 7.39 9.38 -11.64
N LEU A 12 6.35 9.37 -10.81
CA LEU A 12 5.35 8.30 -10.78
C LEU A 12 4.55 8.25 -12.08
N ASP A 13 4.07 9.39 -12.57
CA ASP A 13 3.30 9.47 -13.81
C ASP A 13 4.15 9.02 -15.02
N ARG A 14 5.43 9.37 -15.06
CA ARG A 14 6.38 8.87 -16.08
C ARG A 14 6.64 7.38 -15.97
N SER A 15 6.66 6.84 -14.77
CA SER A 15 6.94 5.43 -14.53
C SER A 15 5.73 4.53 -14.78
N PHE A 16 4.52 5.08 -14.62
CA PHE A 16 3.24 4.39 -14.75
C PHE A 16 2.25 5.18 -15.62
N PRO A 17 2.53 5.38 -16.92
CA PRO A 17 1.76 6.27 -17.80
C PRO A 17 0.28 5.87 -17.96
N ASN A 18 -0.05 4.59 -17.73
CA ASN A 18 -1.42 4.06 -17.75
C ASN A 18 -1.97 3.79 -16.33
N GLY A 19 -1.28 4.27 -15.32
CA GLY A 19 -1.64 4.10 -13.93
C GLY A 19 -2.64 5.14 -13.42
N PHE A 20 -2.87 5.11 -12.12
CA PHE A 20 -3.61 6.14 -11.41
C PHE A 20 -2.82 7.46 -11.46
N ARG A 21 -3.47 8.56 -11.79
CA ARG A 21 -2.85 9.88 -11.71
C ARG A 21 -2.67 10.28 -10.25
N HIS A 22 -1.44 10.60 -9.89
CA HIS A 22 -1.09 10.96 -8.54
C HIS A 22 -1.37 12.45 -8.30
N ASP A 23 -1.75 12.79 -7.09
CA ASP A 23 -1.93 14.16 -6.62
C ASP A 23 -0.91 14.41 -5.50
N ALA A 24 -0.25 15.57 -5.53
CA ALA A 24 0.80 15.90 -4.55
C ALA A 24 0.27 15.96 -3.11
N ARG A 25 -0.96 16.44 -2.92
CA ARG A 25 -1.62 16.50 -1.59
C ARG A 25 -1.95 15.10 -1.09
N TYR A 26 -2.42 14.22 -2.00
CA TYR A 26 -2.66 12.83 -1.66
C TYR A 26 -1.37 12.11 -1.25
N LEU A 27 -0.27 12.29 -1.99
CA LEU A 27 1.02 11.69 -1.64
C LEU A 27 1.59 12.26 -0.34
N ASP A 28 1.43 13.56 -0.09
CA ASP A 28 1.86 14.16 1.17
C ASP A 28 1.12 13.56 2.36
N TRP A 29 -0.21 13.45 2.27
CA TRP A 29 -1.01 12.75 3.26
C TRP A 29 -0.60 11.27 3.39
N LEU A 30 -0.46 10.56 2.26
CA LEU A 30 -0.12 9.14 2.27
C LEU A 30 1.21 8.88 2.96
N TYR A 31 2.21 9.73 2.72
CA TYR A 31 3.56 9.51 3.24
C TYR A 31 3.75 10.06 4.66
N ARG A 32 2.96 11.03 5.09
CA ARG A 32 3.10 11.63 6.42
C ARG A 32 2.09 11.12 7.43
N ASP A 33 0.82 11.05 7.03
CA ASP A 33 -0.30 10.99 7.98
C ASP A 33 -1.17 9.73 7.82
N SER A 34 -0.90 8.87 6.84
CA SER A 34 -1.76 7.71 6.56
C SER A 34 -1.56 6.51 7.49
N GLY A 35 -0.63 6.59 8.44
CA GLY A 35 -0.29 5.47 9.31
C GLY A 35 0.28 5.88 10.66
N PRO A 36 0.71 4.91 11.47
CA PRO A 36 1.25 5.15 12.81
C PRO A 36 2.58 5.90 12.83
N ALA A 37 3.24 6.02 11.69
CA ALA A 37 4.45 6.79 11.50
C ALA A 37 4.59 7.18 10.02
N ALA A 38 5.39 8.23 9.78
CA ALA A 38 5.69 8.68 8.42
C ALA A 38 6.38 7.60 7.59
N ALA A 39 6.12 7.62 6.29
CA ALA A 39 6.71 6.71 5.32
C ALA A 39 8.24 6.71 5.37
N LYS A 40 8.83 5.56 5.12
CA LYS A 40 10.26 5.42 4.90
C LYS A 40 10.50 5.34 3.39
N VAL A 41 11.32 6.24 2.88
CA VAL A 41 11.59 6.36 1.44
C VAL A 41 13.05 6.00 1.18
N VAL A 42 13.27 5.02 0.32
CA VAL A 42 14.58 4.70 -0.25
C VAL A 42 14.60 5.22 -1.67
N ALA A 43 15.44 6.21 -1.95
CA ALA A 43 15.55 6.82 -3.26
C ALA A 43 16.89 6.47 -3.93
N VAL A 44 16.86 6.27 -5.24
CA VAL A 44 18.06 6.16 -6.06
C VAL A 44 18.30 7.48 -6.76
N MET A 45 19.49 8.03 -6.54
CA MET A 45 19.93 9.28 -7.13
C MET A 45 20.98 9.04 -8.21
N ARG A 46 20.93 9.82 -9.28
CA ARG A 46 21.97 9.87 -10.34
C ARG A 46 22.16 11.33 -10.76
N ALA A 47 23.39 11.82 -10.71
CA ALA A 47 23.71 13.21 -11.03
C ALA A 47 22.79 14.23 -10.31
N GLY A 48 22.53 14.01 -9.01
CA GLY A 48 21.69 14.89 -8.19
C GLY A 48 20.16 14.77 -8.43
N ARG A 49 19.73 13.93 -9.35
CA ARG A 49 18.29 13.73 -9.66
C ARG A 49 17.81 12.38 -9.18
N LYS A 50 16.60 12.33 -8.68
CA LYS A 50 15.93 11.07 -8.32
C LYS A 50 15.53 10.31 -9.60
N ILE A 51 15.94 9.06 -9.68
CA ILE A 51 15.65 8.18 -10.83
C ILE A 51 14.86 6.93 -10.45
N GLY A 52 14.59 6.74 -9.17
CA GLY A 52 13.80 5.63 -8.67
C GLY A 52 13.58 5.75 -7.18
N GLN A 53 12.61 5.01 -6.67
CA GLN A 53 12.34 4.90 -5.23
C GLN A 53 11.61 3.62 -4.89
N MET A 54 11.61 3.30 -3.61
CA MET A 54 10.72 2.34 -2.96
C MET A 54 10.25 2.95 -1.66
N VAL A 55 8.95 2.94 -1.42
CA VAL A 55 8.33 3.55 -0.23
C VAL A 55 7.73 2.47 0.63
N PHE A 56 7.90 2.62 1.94
CA PHE A 56 7.34 1.74 2.95
C PHE A 56 6.44 2.56 3.87
N LEU A 57 5.17 2.25 3.87
CA LEU A 57 4.21 2.83 4.79
C LEU A 57 4.14 1.94 6.04
N PRO A 58 4.53 2.44 7.22
CA PRO A 58 4.40 1.67 8.45
C PRO A 58 2.93 1.34 8.72
N ARG A 59 2.66 0.08 9.07
CA ARG A 59 1.32 -0.41 9.44
C ARG A 59 1.44 -1.34 10.62
N ASP A 60 0.63 -1.10 11.63
CA ASP A 60 0.50 -2.04 12.74
C ASP A 60 -0.47 -3.16 12.33
N MET A 61 -0.05 -4.38 12.50
CA MET A 61 -0.77 -5.58 12.12
C MET A 61 -0.85 -6.51 13.33
N GLU A 62 -2.03 -7.05 13.58
CA GLU A 62 -2.21 -8.09 14.58
C GLU A 62 -1.92 -9.45 13.95
N ILE A 63 -0.94 -10.16 14.48
CA ILE A 63 -0.52 -11.49 14.02
C ILE A 63 -0.41 -12.41 15.23
N ALA A 64 -1.26 -13.43 15.28
CA ALA A 64 -1.30 -14.39 16.38
C ALA A 64 -1.50 -13.74 17.78
N GLY A 65 -2.28 -12.65 17.86
CA GLY A 65 -2.54 -11.91 19.09
C GLY A 65 -1.46 -10.90 19.48
N GLU A 66 -0.42 -10.72 18.68
CA GLU A 66 0.63 -9.73 18.89
C GLU A 66 0.55 -8.62 17.86
N THR A 67 0.64 -7.37 18.31
CA THR A 67 0.77 -6.22 17.42
C THR A 67 2.21 -6.09 16.93
N ARG A 68 2.41 -6.16 15.64
CA ARG A 68 3.71 -6.04 14.98
C ARG A 68 3.68 -4.96 13.92
N ARG A 69 4.79 -4.28 13.73
CA ARG A 69 4.91 -3.18 12.77
C ARG A 69 5.55 -3.63 11.46
N TYR A 70 4.80 -3.56 10.37
CA TYR A 70 5.25 -3.93 9.03
C TYR A 70 5.30 -2.72 8.11
N GLY A 71 6.14 -2.79 7.09
CA GLY A 71 6.17 -1.81 6.00
C GLY A 71 5.33 -2.29 4.81
N LEU A 72 4.26 -1.57 4.48
CA LEU A 72 3.55 -1.78 3.22
C LEU A 72 4.37 -1.14 2.08
N VAL A 73 4.81 -1.96 1.15
CA VAL A 73 5.56 -1.50 -0.04
C VAL A 73 4.61 -0.85 -1.02
N VAL A 74 4.87 0.43 -1.33
CA VAL A 74 4.18 1.20 -2.37
C VAL A 74 5.19 1.95 -3.23
N ASP A 75 4.75 2.48 -4.35
CA ASP A 75 5.51 3.39 -5.22
C ASP A 75 6.94 2.90 -5.52
N PHE A 76 7.05 1.61 -5.82
CA PHE A 76 8.30 1.01 -6.27
C PHE A 76 8.48 1.24 -7.76
N PHE A 77 9.41 2.11 -8.12
CA PHE A 77 9.76 2.37 -9.51
C PHE A 77 11.25 2.67 -9.71
N ILE A 78 11.70 2.44 -10.92
CA ILE A 78 12.90 3.00 -11.53
C ILE A 78 12.46 3.53 -12.90
N LEU A 79 12.87 4.76 -13.23
CA LEU A 79 12.52 5.39 -14.50
C LEU A 79 12.89 4.47 -15.67
N PRO A 80 12.05 4.37 -16.71
CA PRO A 80 12.24 3.42 -17.81
C PRO A 80 13.64 3.44 -18.42
N GLU A 81 14.19 4.63 -18.65
CA GLU A 81 15.52 4.85 -19.24
C GLU A 81 16.69 4.47 -18.33
N HIS A 82 16.41 4.22 -17.03
CA HIS A 82 17.41 3.83 -16.04
C HIS A 82 17.23 2.39 -15.53
N ARG A 83 16.24 1.66 -16.04
CA ARG A 83 15.96 0.29 -15.60
C ARG A 83 17.13 -0.62 -15.96
N SER A 84 17.75 -1.20 -14.93
CA SER A 84 18.77 -2.22 -15.07
C SER A 84 18.73 -3.18 -13.87
N GLY A 85 19.17 -4.43 -14.10
CA GLY A 85 19.24 -5.43 -13.04
C GLY A 85 20.09 -4.98 -11.85
N PRO A 86 21.33 -4.50 -12.06
CA PRO A 86 22.18 -4.02 -10.97
C PRO A 86 21.58 -2.90 -10.15
N LEU A 87 20.91 -1.93 -10.78
CA LEU A 87 20.26 -0.81 -10.08
C LEU A 87 19.07 -1.27 -9.25
N THR A 88 18.28 -2.18 -9.79
CA THR A 88 17.15 -2.78 -9.06
C THR A 88 17.63 -3.56 -7.84
N ILE A 89 18.70 -4.35 -7.98
CA ILE A 89 19.31 -5.09 -6.87
C ILE A 89 19.82 -4.12 -5.79
N ARG A 90 20.49 -3.04 -6.20
CA ARG A 90 20.97 -2.02 -5.27
C ARG A 90 19.82 -1.39 -4.48
N LEU A 91 18.75 -0.98 -5.16
CA LEU A 91 17.58 -0.41 -4.50
C LEU A 91 16.94 -1.39 -3.50
N CYS A 92 16.79 -2.66 -3.89
CA CYS A 92 16.26 -3.68 -2.99
C CYS A 92 17.16 -3.93 -1.76
N ARG A 93 18.49 -3.91 -1.92
CA ARG A 93 19.42 -4.03 -0.77
C ARG A 93 19.29 -2.86 0.18
N GLN A 94 19.31 -1.64 -0.33
CA GLN A 94 19.11 -0.44 0.49
C GLN A 94 17.75 -0.44 1.19
N ALA A 95 16.73 -0.98 0.53
CA ALA A 95 15.41 -1.14 1.12
C ALA A 95 15.42 -2.11 2.31
N VAL A 96 16.09 -3.26 2.19
CA VAL A 96 16.23 -4.22 3.30
C VAL A 96 17.00 -3.61 4.48
N GLU A 97 18.10 -2.93 4.22
CA GLU A 97 18.89 -2.23 5.24
C GLU A 97 18.06 -1.20 5.98
N MET A 98 17.29 -0.39 5.25
CA MET A 98 16.42 0.62 5.83
C MET A 98 15.31 0.00 6.70
N VAL A 99 14.66 -1.06 6.23
CA VAL A 99 13.61 -1.77 6.99
C VAL A 99 14.14 -2.31 8.31
N THR A 100 15.32 -2.95 8.26
CA THR A 100 15.99 -3.48 9.46
C THR A 100 16.34 -2.36 10.43
N GLY A 101 16.91 -1.25 9.94
CA GLY A 101 17.28 -0.10 10.77
C GLY A 101 16.09 0.72 11.28
N ALA A 102 14.93 0.61 10.65
CA ALA A 102 13.71 1.33 11.05
C ALA A 102 12.87 0.60 12.11
N GLY A 103 13.30 -0.57 12.58
CA GLY A 103 12.56 -1.37 13.57
C GLY A 103 11.24 -1.93 13.03
N LEU A 104 11.17 -2.22 11.72
CA LEU A 104 10.03 -2.91 11.14
C LEU A 104 10.25 -4.42 11.25
N ASP A 105 9.22 -5.15 11.69
CA ASP A 105 9.25 -6.62 11.82
C ASP A 105 9.29 -7.33 10.46
N GLY A 106 8.93 -6.64 9.39
CA GLY A 106 8.96 -7.15 8.03
C GLY A 106 8.30 -6.22 7.03
N ILE A 107 8.16 -6.70 5.81
CA ILE A 107 7.49 -5.99 4.73
C ILE A 107 6.43 -6.84 4.09
N PHE A 108 5.40 -6.20 3.56
CA PHE A 108 4.39 -6.84 2.72
C PHE A 108 4.02 -5.91 1.58
N GLY A 109 3.40 -6.45 0.55
CA GLY A 109 2.98 -5.65 -0.59
C GLY A 109 2.04 -6.42 -1.50
N VAL A 110 1.38 -5.69 -2.38
CA VAL A 110 0.51 -6.24 -3.43
C VAL A 110 1.17 -5.91 -4.77
N PRO A 111 2.08 -6.79 -5.24
CA PRO A 111 2.80 -6.54 -6.49
C PRO A 111 1.84 -6.64 -7.68
N ASN A 112 2.05 -5.75 -8.67
CA ASN A 112 1.41 -5.87 -9.98
C ASN A 112 2.14 -6.90 -10.86
N ALA A 113 1.63 -7.16 -12.07
CA ALA A 113 2.19 -8.15 -12.97
C ALA A 113 3.68 -7.89 -13.33
N VAL A 114 4.09 -6.62 -13.41
CA VAL A 114 5.48 -6.23 -13.73
C VAL A 114 6.39 -6.52 -12.53
N SER A 115 6.00 -6.09 -11.34
CA SER A 115 6.79 -6.29 -10.13
C SER A 115 6.82 -7.77 -9.70
N MET A 116 5.80 -8.56 -10.02
CA MET A 116 5.79 -10.03 -9.80
C MET A 116 6.93 -10.75 -10.52
N GLY A 117 7.40 -10.25 -11.66
CA GLY A 117 8.56 -10.83 -12.36
C GLY A 117 9.90 -10.59 -11.66
N ILE A 118 10.00 -9.53 -10.86
CA ILE A 118 11.26 -9.06 -10.24
C ILE A 118 11.34 -9.43 -8.76
N THR A 119 10.28 -9.16 -8.01
CA THR A 119 10.23 -9.28 -6.55
C THR A 119 10.59 -10.68 -6.02
N PRO A 120 10.09 -11.81 -6.59
CA PRO A 120 10.44 -13.14 -6.09
C PRO A 120 11.92 -13.49 -6.20
N ARG A 121 12.59 -12.95 -7.22
CA ARG A 121 14.02 -13.23 -7.44
C ARG A 121 14.94 -12.48 -6.49
N LEU A 122 14.51 -11.29 -6.04
CA LEU A 122 15.35 -10.40 -5.23
C LEU A 122 15.01 -10.47 -3.73
N LEU A 123 13.74 -10.52 -3.38
CA LEU A 123 13.29 -10.44 -1.99
C LEU A 123 12.82 -11.79 -1.43
N LYS A 124 12.68 -12.84 -2.27
CA LYS A 124 12.20 -14.17 -1.89
C LYS A 124 10.98 -14.13 -0.95
N PRO A 125 9.94 -13.37 -1.27
CA PRO A 125 8.78 -13.19 -0.39
C PRO A 125 7.99 -14.48 -0.24
N LYS A 126 7.41 -14.71 0.93
CA LYS A 126 6.39 -15.74 1.12
C LYS A 126 5.08 -15.26 0.49
N LYS A 127 4.58 -15.98 -0.51
CA LYS A 127 3.26 -15.69 -1.08
C LYS A 127 2.18 -16.16 -0.12
N ILE A 128 1.37 -15.22 0.37
CA ILE A 128 0.30 -15.49 1.33
C ILE A 128 -1.00 -15.85 0.58
N ARG A 129 -1.40 -15.00 -0.39
CA ARG A 129 -2.65 -15.16 -1.12
C ARG A 129 -2.60 -14.46 -2.48
N ARG A 130 -3.39 -14.95 -3.43
CA ARG A 130 -3.72 -14.19 -4.65
C ARG A 130 -4.95 -13.34 -4.37
N LEU A 131 -4.85 -12.03 -4.58
CA LEU A 131 -5.99 -11.11 -4.48
C LEU A 131 -6.66 -11.02 -5.86
N GLU A 132 -7.97 -11.21 -5.88
CA GLU A 132 -8.81 -10.90 -7.03
C GLU A 132 -9.42 -9.51 -6.82
N VAL A 133 -9.07 -8.59 -7.71
CA VAL A 133 -9.68 -7.25 -7.69
C VAL A 133 -10.93 -7.30 -8.55
N ARG A 134 -12.08 -7.09 -7.93
CA ARG A 134 -13.37 -6.95 -8.63
C ARG A 134 -13.77 -5.49 -8.58
N ALA A 135 -13.84 -4.84 -9.74
CA ALA A 135 -14.41 -3.51 -9.86
C ALA A 135 -15.92 -3.64 -10.10
N GLY A 136 -16.73 -2.94 -9.31
CA GLY A 136 -18.17 -2.85 -9.46
C GLY A 136 -18.61 -1.40 -9.27
N LEU A 137 -19.61 -0.96 -10.03
CA LEU A 137 -20.27 0.30 -9.75
C LEU A 137 -21.05 0.14 -8.45
N ALA A 138 -20.69 0.92 -7.43
CA ALA A 138 -21.52 1.04 -6.24
C ALA A 138 -22.80 1.80 -6.65
N GLY A 139 -23.88 1.07 -6.90
CA GLY A 139 -25.20 1.67 -7.05
C GLY A 139 -25.59 2.40 -5.75
N PRO A 140 -26.53 3.38 -5.83
CA PRO A 140 -27.00 4.06 -4.64
C PRO A 140 -27.49 3.01 -3.63
N ARG A 141 -26.95 3.07 -2.42
CA ARG A 141 -27.44 2.25 -1.32
C ARG A 141 -28.91 2.55 -1.16
N ARG A 142 -29.77 1.64 -1.53
CA ARG A 142 -31.16 1.66 -1.07
C ARG A 142 -31.08 1.45 0.44
N ASP A 143 -31.31 2.50 1.20
CA ASP A 143 -31.61 2.38 2.63
C ASP A 143 -32.78 1.42 2.74
N ARG A 144 -32.50 0.18 3.14
CA ARG A 144 -33.55 -0.71 3.62
C ARG A 144 -33.99 -0.12 4.93
N GLY A 145 -35.10 0.67 4.85
CA GLY A 145 -35.75 1.19 6.04
C GLY A 145 -35.90 0.06 7.05
N VAL A 146 -35.35 0.29 8.22
CA VAL A 146 -35.59 -0.56 9.39
C VAL A 146 -37.08 -0.49 9.65
N GLY A 147 -37.79 -1.49 9.15
CA GLY A 147 -39.21 -1.69 9.51
C GLY A 147 -39.28 -1.85 11.02
N ARG A 148 -39.81 -0.85 11.69
CA ARG A 148 -40.25 -0.96 13.07
C ARG A 148 -41.34 -2.04 13.10
N GLY A 149 -40.93 -3.28 13.39
CA GLY A 149 -41.82 -4.36 13.78
C GLY A 149 -42.46 -4.00 15.12
N GLY A 150 -43.71 -3.56 15.06
CA GLY A 150 -44.49 -3.35 16.25
C GLY A 150 -44.64 -4.65 17.05
N CYS A 151 -44.25 -4.58 18.29
CA CYS A 151 -44.47 -5.63 19.30
C CYS A 151 -45.97 -5.60 19.64
N GLY A 152 -46.77 -6.39 18.97
CA GLY A 152 -48.16 -6.68 19.32
C GLY A 152 -48.21 -7.74 20.41
N LEU A 153 -48.34 -7.31 21.66
CA LEU A 153 -48.81 -8.16 22.75
C LEU A 153 -50.30 -8.41 22.52
N SER A 154 -50.68 -9.63 22.19
CA SER A 154 -52.05 -10.10 22.26
C SER A 154 -52.07 -11.23 23.26
N GLY A 155 -52.57 -10.91 24.46
CA GLY A 155 -52.98 -11.91 25.42
C GLY A 155 -54.36 -12.43 25.07
N ALA A 156 -54.62 -13.65 25.40
CA ALA A 156 -55.89 -14.37 25.67
C ALA A 156 -55.57 -15.86 25.49
N GLY A 157 -55.97 -16.75 26.30
CA GLY A 157 -56.97 -16.86 27.32
C GLY A 157 -56.96 -18.31 27.80
N LEU A 158 -57.14 -18.48 29.08
CA LEU A 158 -57.41 -19.72 29.76
C LEU A 158 -58.69 -20.39 29.22
N ARG A 159 -58.68 -21.66 29.05
CA ARG A 159 -59.72 -22.61 29.40
C ARG A 159 -59.35 -24.03 28.96
N GLY A 160 -59.56 -24.93 29.90
CA GLY A 160 -59.91 -26.29 29.79
C GLY A 160 -59.07 -27.25 30.61
#